data_61afff6c7ef2829fb9dfca10351f96cf
#
_entry.id   61afff6c7ef2829fb9dfca10351f96cf
#
_cell.length_a   1.000
_cell.length_b   1.000
_cell.length_c   1.000
_cell.angle_alpha   90.00
_cell.angle_beta   90.00
_cell.angle_gamma   90.00
#
_symmetry.space_group_name_H-M   'P 1'
#
loop_
_entity.id
_entity.type
_entity.pdbx_description
1 polymer ?
#
loop_
_entity_poly.entity_id
_entity_poly.type
_entity_poly.pdbx_seq_one_letter_code
_entity_poly.pdbx_strand_id
1 'polypeptide(L)'
;MVGDMPDVITFSGMGQNTTYDFIVENDMALDIMPYVKKDEEFASNISQTNLNYWTTEEGELFTVSDVLSLSGGYWYNEDILHAAGVKEIPRTWDAFRGMCYKIWKWSERENNEIASLQTSPEGYLYFMDHMLLEEGTEKDRNDIGTISEVLKRLQEIYVYSTSENAEYSYLDETRLFNEGKLAIYVNGVWGASMISENINAKYALLPTTSGKKLSCESACFGYVLGKSGNEQKEEASIRFLKYMLSKKVQTRILEETEQIPANKQVVLDSYEK
;
A
#
# COMPACT_ATOMS: atom_id res chain seq x y z
N MET A 1 32.52 -2.97 11.04
CA MET A 1 31.97 -4.12 10.30
C MET A 1 32.64 -4.11 8.93
N VAL A 2 33.47 -5.05 8.66
CA VAL A 2 34.00 -5.29 7.31
C VAL A 2 33.27 -6.52 6.83
N GLY A 3 32.09 -6.32 6.27
CA GLY A 3 31.35 -7.37 5.61
C GLY A 3 31.09 -6.89 4.18
N ASP A 4 31.31 -7.73 3.21
CA ASP A 4 30.91 -7.43 1.84
C ASP A 4 29.40 -7.24 1.82
N MET A 5 28.94 -6.15 1.24
CA MET A 5 27.51 -5.94 0.98
C MET A 5 27.01 -7.06 0.05
N PRO A 6 25.85 -7.67 0.30
CA PRO A 6 25.26 -8.59 -0.65
C PRO A 6 25.07 -7.96 -2.02
N ASP A 7 25.21 -8.77 -3.09
CA ASP A 7 25.05 -8.29 -4.46
C ASP A 7 23.62 -7.77 -4.72
N VAL A 8 22.61 -8.34 -4.03
CA VAL A 8 21.21 -7.92 -4.09
C VAL A 8 20.58 -7.97 -2.70
N ILE A 9 19.92 -6.92 -2.30
CA ILE A 9 19.13 -6.83 -1.06
C ILE A 9 17.70 -6.46 -1.41
N THR A 10 16.74 -7.17 -0.80
CA THR A 10 15.33 -6.76 -0.83
C THR A 10 14.98 -6.05 0.48
N PHE A 11 14.17 -5.01 0.40
CA PHE A 11 13.69 -4.33 1.59
C PHE A 11 12.30 -3.73 1.34
N SER A 12 11.64 -3.37 2.45
CA SER A 12 10.40 -2.62 2.44
C SER A 12 10.69 -1.16 2.76
N GLY A 13 10.25 -0.26 1.89
CA GLY A 13 10.39 1.18 2.05
C GLY A 13 9.22 1.83 2.81
N MET A 14 8.48 1.08 3.60
CA MET A 14 7.42 1.64 4.45
C MET A 14 8.02 2.52 5.55
N GLY A 15 7.85 3.83 5.41
CA GLY A 15 8.36 4.82 6.35
C GLY A 15 9.83 5.21 6.09
N GLN A 16 10.44 5.90 7.05
CA GLN A 16 11.87 6.20 7.01
C GLN A 16 12.64 4.89 7.11
N ASN A 17 13.22 4.44 6.01
CA ASN A 17 13.99 3.20 5.98
C ASN A 17 15.45 3.50 6.31
N THR A 18 15.77 3.50 7.59
CA THR A 18 17.13 3.76 8.09
C THR A 18 18.19 2.85 7.46
N THR A 19 17.80 1.65 7.03
CA THR A 19 18.72 0.71 6.35
C THR A 19 19.01 1.15 4.92
N TYR A 20 17.99 1.59 4.18
CA TYR A 20 18.16 2.14 2.83
C TYR A 20 19.01 3.40 2.88
N ASP A 21 18.67 4.35 3.74
CA ASP A 21 19.39 5.61 3.90
C ASP A 21 20.85 5.33 4.24
N PHE A 22 21.10 4.42 5.19
CA PHE A 22 22.46 4.01 5.56
C PHE A 22 23.25 3.45 4.37
N ILE A 23 22.64 2.61 3.54
CA ILE A 23 23.29 1.99 2.38
C ILE A 23 23.64 3.05 1.33
N VAL A 24 22.71 3.97 1.05
CA VAL A 24 22.89 5.03 0.04
C VAL A 24 23.89 6.07 0.54
N GLU A 25 23.76 6.58 1.75
CA GLU A 25 24.66 7.58 2.33
C GLU A 25 26.12 7.12 2.48
N ASN A 26 26.33 5.80 2.61
CA ASN A 26 27.66 5.21 2.70
C ASN A 26 28.21 4.71 1.35
N ASP A 27 27.61 5.13 0.24
CA ASP A 27 28.06 4.77 -1.13
C ASP A 27 28.16 3.24 -1.36
N MET A 28 27.24 2.48 -0.77
CA MET A 28 27.19 1.02 -0.85
C MET A 28 26.23 0.51 -1.91
N ALA A 29 25.33 1.36 -2.42
CA ALA A 29 24.37 1.03 -3.46
C ALA A 29 24.91 1.34 -4.85
N LEU A 30 24.59 0.48 -5.81
CA LEU A 30 24.87 0.72 -7.23
C LEU A 30 23.81 1.65 -7.81
N ASP A 31 24.23 2.75 -8.45
CA ASP A 31 23.30 3.58 -9.22
C ASP A 31 22.85 2.85 -10.49
N ILE A 32 21.54 2.58 -10.55
CA ILE A 32 20.89 1.84 -11.64
C ILE A 32 20.61 2.76 -12.84
N MET A 33 20.50 4.09 -12.62
CA MET A 33 20.09 5.04 -13.63
C MET A 33 20.98 5.01 -14.91
N PRO A 34 22.30 4.89 -14.84
CA PRO A 34 23.16 4.77 -16.04
C PRO A 34 22.80 3.55 -16.91
N TYR A 35 22.37 2.44 -16.29
CA TYR A 35 21.96 1.23 -17.01
C TYR A 35 20.57 1.39 -17.63
N VAL A 36 19.66 2.08 -16.96
CA VAL A 36 18.34 2.42 -17.49
C VAL A 36 18.47 3.32 -18.73
N LYS A 37 19.31 4.35 -18.68
CA LYS A 37 19.52 5.27 -19.79
C LYS A 37 20.18 4.63 -21.03
N LYS A 38 20.89 3.51 -20.86
CA LYS A 38 21.58 2.79 -21.96
C LYS A 38 20.73 1.70 -22.62
N ASP A 39 19.60 1.33 -22.01
CA ASP A 39 18.79 0.19 -22.44
C ASP A 39 17.30 0.59 -22.47
N GLU A 40 16.80 0.83 -23.70
CA GLU A 40 15.42 1.28 -23.93
C GLU A 40 14.38 0.25 -23.47
N GLU A 41 14.66 -1.06 -23.62
CA GLU A 41 13.76 -2.12 -23.15
C GLU A 41 13.69 -2.09 -21.63
N PHE A 42 14.81 -2.01 -20.94
CA PHE A 42 14.87 -1.92 -19.50
C PHE A 42 14.12 -0.67 -18.99
N ALA A 43 14.38 0.49 -19.60
CA ALA A 43 13.68 1.74 -19.26
C ALA A 43 12.16 1.61 -19.47
N SER A 44 11.73 0.93 -20.54
CA SER A 44 10.30 0.73 -20.85
C SER A 44 9.59 -0.18 -19.83
N ASN A 45 10.33 -1.06 -19.16
CA ASN A 45 9.81 -1.99 -18.16
C ASN A 45 9.66 -1.35 -16.77
N ILE A 46 10.27 -0.21 -16.50
CA ILE A 46 10.16 0.51 -15.22
C ILE A 46 8.95 1.44 -15.26
N SER A 47 8.06 1.32 -14.30
CA SER A 47 6.89 2.20 -14.17
C SER A 47 7.30 3.62 -13.76
N GLN A 48 6.45 4.60 -14.12
CA GLN A 48 6.67 5.99 -13.67
C GLN A 48 6.56 6.11 -12.16
N THR A 49 5.73 5.29 -11.51
CA THR A 49 5.63 5.22 -10.05
C THR A 49 6.96 4.85 -9.40
N ASN A 50 7.70 3.86 -9.97
CA ASN A 50 9.05 3.54 -9.52
C ASN A 50 9.99 4.73 -9.64
N LEU A 51 10.02 5.37 -10.81
CA LEU A 51 10.91 6.50 -11.05
C LEU A 51 10.60 7.68 -10.13
N ASN A 52 9.31 8.00 -9.94
CA ASN A 52 8.91 9.09 -9.05
C ASN A 52 9.21 8.81 -7.57
N TYR A 53 9.19 7.54 -7.18
CA TYR A 53 9.36 7.15 -5.77
C TYR A 53 10.84 7.03 -5.38
N TRP A 54 11.70 6.54 -6.30
CA TRP A 54 13.06 6.15 -5.97
C TRP A 54 14.16 7.00 -6.62
N THR A 55 13.82 7.88 -7.58
CA THR A 55 14.83 8.78 -8.15
C THR A 55 15.15 9.88 -7.16
N THR A 56 16.43 10.05 -6.85
CA THR A 56 16.92 11.10 -5.95
C THR A 56 16.81 12.48 -6.62
N GLU A 57 16.99 13.55 -5.85
CA GLU A 57 17.04 14.92 -6.38
C GLU A 57 18.19 15.11 -7.37
N GLU A 58 19.27 14.37 -7.20
CA GLU A 58 20.45 14.35 -8.08
C GLU A 58 20.22 13.53 -9.35
N GLY A 59 19.11 12.80 -9.44
CA GLY A 59 18.72 11.99 -10.59
C GLY A 59 19.33 10.58 -10.60
N GLU A 60 19.76 10.08 -9.47
CA GLU A 60 20.25 8.73 -9.26
C GLU A 60 19.10 7.78 -8.92
N LEU A 61 19.26 6.50 -9.17
CA LEU A 61 18.26 5.47 -8.90
C LEU A 61 18.91 4.26 -8.22
N PHE A 62 18.72 4.11 -6.92
CA PHE A 62 19.34 3.04 -6.15
C PHE A 62 18.44 1.83 -5.92
N THR A 63 17.17 1.96 -6.25
CA THR A 63 16.16 0.91 -6.00
C THR A 63 15.12 0.90 -7.10
N VAL A 64 14.64 -0.30 -7.41
CA VAL A 64 13.46 -0.51 -8.26
C VAL A 64 12.60 -1.62 -7.63
N SER A 65 11.33 -1.33 -7.48
CA SER A 65 10.33 -2.31 -7.03
C SER A 65 9.91 -3.22 -8.17
N ASP A 66 9.66 -4.48 -7.87
CA ASP A 66 9.03 -5.44 -8.79
C ASP A 66 7.51 -5.54 -8.63
N VAL A 67 6.98 -4.97 -7.55
CA VAL A 67 5.54 -4.83 -7.31
C VAL A 67 5.21 -3.40 -6.93
N LEU A 68 4.03 -2.94 -7.33
CA LEU A 68 3.47 -1.68 -6.88
C LEU A 68 2.45 -1.93 -5.78
N SER A 69 2.34 -1.00 -4.87
CA SER A 69 1.32 -1.01 -3.83
C SER A 69 0.26 0.04 -4.16
N LEU A 70 -0.99 -0.32 -3.94
CA LEU A 70 -2.11 0.60 -4.01
C LEU A 70 -2.78 0.61 -2.64
N SER A 71 -2.72 1.74 -1.96
CA SER A 71 -3.40 2.02 -0.70
C SER A 71 -4.45 3.11 -0.86
N GLY A 72 -5.04 3.54 0.25
CA GLY A 72 -6.12 4.53 0.24
C GLY A 72 -7.48 3.90 0.02
N GLY A 73 -7.65 2.64 0.42
CA GLY A 73 -8.91 1.92 0.35
C GLY A 73 -9.17 1.03 1.57
N TYR A 74 -10.23 0.27 1.47
CA TYR A 74 -10.65 -0.69 2.48
C TYR A 74 -11.36 -1.88 1.85
N TRP A 75 -11.21 -3.03 2.48
CA TRP A 75 -12.02 -4.21 2.23
C TRP A 75 -13.28 -4.13 3.07
N TYR A 76 -14.40 -4.58 2.55
CA TYR A 76 -15.65 -4.67 3.29
C TYR A 76 -16.32 -6.02 3.05
N ASN A 77 -16.99 -6.52 4.10
CA ASN A 77 -17.81 -7.72 4.01
C ASN A 77 -19.19 -7.33 3.47
N GLU A 78 -19.47 -7.70 2.22
CA GLU A 78 -20.70 -7.33 1.51
C GLU A 78 -21.95 -7.87 2.22
N ASP A 79 -21.87 -9.07 2.80
CA ASP A 79 -22.98 -9.70 3.49
C ASP A 79 -23.36 -8.93 4.76
N ILE A 80 -22.38 -8.46 5.53
CA ILE A 80 -22.60 -7.61 6.70
C ILE A 80 -23.20 -6.27 6.27
N LEU A 81 -22.68 -5.65 5.24
CA LEU A 81 -23.19 -4.38 4.74
C LEU A 81 -24.66 -4.51 4.30
N HIS A 82 -25.00 -5.56 3.58
CA HIS A 82 -26.37 -5.84 3.15
C HIS A 82 -27.29 -6.07 4.36
N ALA A 83 -26.88 -6.88 5.33
CA ALA A 83 -27.64 -7.14 6.55
C ALA A 83 -27.88 -5.87 7.37
N ALA A 84 -26.92 -4.96 7.41
CA ALA A 84 -27.03 -3.65 8.06
C ALA A 84 -27.86 -2.62 7.25
N GLY A 85 -28.33 -2.98 6.04
CA GLY A 85 -29.12 -2.12 5.17
C GLY A 85 -28.32 -1.03 4.46
N VAL A 86 -27.03 -1.25 4.26
CA VAL A 86 -26.19 -0.40 3.41
C VAL A 86 -26.44 -0.75 1.97
N LYS A 87 -26.87 0.22 1.16
CA LYS A 87 -27.26 0.02 -0.25
C LYS A 87 -26.18 0.43 -1.23
N GLU A 88 -25.34 1.38 -0.83
CA GLU A 88 -24.32 1.97 -1.69
C GLU A 88 -23.05 2.20 -0.89
N ILE A 89 -21.91 2.02 -1.54
CA ILE A 89 -20.61 2.30 -0.96
C ILE A 89 -20.37 3.82 -0.96
N PRO A 90 -20.09 4.41 0.21
CA PRO A 90 -19.96 5.85 0.35
C PRO A 90 -18.72 6.38 -0.36
N ARG A 91 -18.86 7.58 -0.93
CA ARG A 91 -17.74 8.32 -1.54
C ARG A 91 -17.32 9.53 -0.71
N THR A 92 -18.20 10.00 0.17
CA THR A 92 -17.90 11.14 1.03
C THR A 92 -17.71 10.70 2.49
N TRP A 93 -16.93 11.48 3.23
CA TRP A 93 -16.66 11.22 4.65
C TRP A 93 -17.94 11.11 5.49
N ASP A 94 -18.86 12.05 5.30
CA ASP A 94 -20.14 12.02 6.04
C ASP A 94 -20.97 10.77 5.75
N ALA A 95 -21.00 10.32 4.49
CA ALA A 95 -21.71 9.11 4.11
C ALA A 95 -21.02 7.86 4.67
N PHE A 96 -19.69 7.84 4.75
CA PHE A 96 -18.92 6.75 5.34
C PHE A 96 -19.18 6.64 6.83
N ARG A 97 -19.15 7.75 7.55
CA ARG A 97 -19.52 7.82 8.96
C ARG A 97 -20.95 7.30 9.19
N GLY A 98 -21.87 7.72 8.31
CA GLY A 98 -23.26 7.22 8.33
C GLY A 98 -23.36 5.71 8.09
N MET A 99 -22.51 5.14 7.24
CA MET A 99 -22.41 3.69 7.02
C MET A 99 -21.91 2.99 8.28
N CYS A 100 -20.83 3.45 8.89
CA CYS A 100 -20.30 2.91 10.14
C CYS A 100 -21.37 2.92 11.25
N TYR A 101 -22.11 4.02 11.39
CA TYR A 101 -23.22 4.12 12.33
C TYR A 101 -24.34 3.09 12.06
N LYS A 102 -24.73 2.87 10.80
CA LYS A 102 -25.75 1.87 10.44
C LYS A 102 -25.32 0.45 10.80
N ILE A 103 -24.08 0.11 10.49
CA ILE A 103 -23.52 -1.20 10.81
C ILE A 103 -23.50 -1.41 12.32
N TRP A 104 -22.99 -0.45 13.06
CA TRP A 104 -22.95 -0.49 14.52
C TRP A 104 -24.36 -0.65 15.12
N LYS A 105 -25.34 0.16 14.68
CA LYS A 105 -26.73 0.07 15.14
C LYS A 105 -27.39 -1.26 14.81
N TRP A 106 -27.11 -1.82 13.63
CA TRP A 106 -27.58 -3.15 13.26
C TRP A 106 -26.97 -4.22 14.17
N SER A 107 -25.66 -4.17 14.39
CA SER A 107 -24.96 -5.11 15.26
C SER A 107 -25.50 -5.10 16.70
N GLU A 108 -25.74 -3.91 17.28
CA GLU A 108 -26.36 -3.78 18.60
C GLU A 108 -27.77 -4.38 18.66
N ARG A 109 -28.61 -4.07 17.66
CA ARG A 109 -29.97 -4.55 17.59
C ARG A 109 -30.05 -6.07 17.50
N GLU A 110 -29.22 -6.69 16.73
CA GLU A 110 -29.18 -8.15 16.53
C GLU A 110 -28.37 -8.85 17.61
N ASN A 111 -27.79 -8.11 18.56
CA ASN A 111 -26.88 -8.60 19.59
C ASN A 111 -25.69 -9.38 19.01
N ASN A 112 -25.17 -8.89 17.88
CA ASN A 112 -23.96 -9.40 17.24
C ASN A 112 -22.74 -8.68 17.83
N GLU A 113 -21.63 -9.39 17.93
CA GLU A 113 -20.35 -8.81 18.32
C GLU A 113 -19.55 -8.35 17.10
N ILE A 114 -20.21 -7.62 16.16
CA ILE A 114 -19.60 -7.18 14.92
C ILE A 114 -19.25 -5.70 15.01
N ALA A 115 -17.98 -5.40 14.90
CA ALA A 115 -17.49 -4.02 14.80
C ALA A 115 -17.73 -3.48 13.38
N SER A 116 -18.10 -2.20 13.27
CA SER A 116 -18.17 -1.54 11.97
C SER A 116 -16.80 -1.39 11.37
N LEU A 117 -15.89 -0.85 12.16
CA LEU A 117 -14.53 -0.56 11.82
C LEU A 117 -13.64 -0.91 13.01
N GLN A 118 -12.55 -1.54 12.73
CA GLN A 118 -11.44 -1.73 13.65
C GLN A 118 -10.18 -1.38 12.88
N THR A 119 -9.21 -0.75 13.53
CA THR A 119 -7.94 -0.50 12.87
C THR A 119 -6.79 -0.50 13.87
N SER A 120 -5.73 -1.20 13.51
CA SER A 120 -4.42 -1.14 14.16
C SER A 120 -3.79 0.23 13.98
N PRO A 121 -2.69 0.52 14.68
CA PRO A 121 -1.90 1.72 14.40
C PRO A 121 -1.52 1.88 12.93
N GLU A 122 -1.23 0.79 12.23
CA GLU A 122 -0.93 0.79 10.79
C GLU A 122 -2.15 1.20 9.95
N GLY A 123 -3.33 0.71 10.29
CA GLY A 123 -4.58 1.08 9.62
C GLY A 123 -4.89 2.57 9.79
N TYR A 124 -4.61 3.14 10.96
CA TYR A 124 -4.73 4.60 11.17
C TYR A 124 -3.77 5.39 10.28
N LEU A 125 -2.56 4.90 10.05
CA LEU A 125 -1.61 5.54 9.14
C LEU A 125 -2.14 5.58 7.70
N TYR A 126 -2.82 4.52 7.24
CA TYR A 126 -3.43 4.52 5.91
C TYR A 126 -4.55 5.56 5.77
N PHE A 127 -5.37 5.73 6.79
CA PHE A 127 -6.35 6.82 6.83
C PHE A 127 -5.67 8.19 6.82
N MET A 128 -4.66 8.38 7.64
CA MET A 128 -3.92 9.63 7.74
C MET A 128 -3.28 10.00 6.40
N ASP A 129 -2.58 9.08 5.77
CA ASP A 129 -1.96 9.29 4.46
C ASP A 129 -2.99 9.65 3.39
N HIS A 130 -4.14 8.98 3.39
CA HIS A 130 -5.23 9.28 2.45
C HIS A 130 -5.81 10.68 2.68
N MET A 131 -6.03 11.08 3.92
CA MET A 131 -6.55 12.39 4.26
C MET A 131 -5.54 13.51 3.95
N LEU A 132 -4.25 13.28 4.20
CA LEU A 132 -3.19 14.21 3.82
C LEU A 132 -3.11 14.39 2.29
N LEU A 133 -3.31 13.29 1.55
CA LEU A 133 -3.39 13.34 0.09
C LEU A 133 -4.60 14.15 -0.40
N GLU A 134 -5.74 14.09 0.31
CA GLU A 134 -6.93 14.89 0.00
C GLU A 134 -6.68 16.40 0.18
N GLU A 135 -5.96 16.77 1.23
CA GLU A 135 -5.63 18.17 1.53
C GLU A 135 -4.60 18.80 0.56
N GLY A 136 -3.91 17.97 -0.22
CA GLY A 136 -2.92 18.39 -1.22
C GLY A 136 -1.50 17.96 -0.87
N THR A 137 -0.77 17.58 -1.89
CA THR A 137 0.59 16.98 -1.79
C THR A 137 1.68 17.90 -1.24
N GLU A 138 1.41 19.20 -1.14
CA GLU A 138 2.38 20.19 -0.62
C GLU A 138 2.27 20.42 0.88
N LYS A 139 1.24 19.86 1.54
CA LYS A 139 1.15 19.97 3.00
C LYS A 139 2.11 18.97 3.65
N ASP A 140 2.99 19.52 4.45
CA ASP A 140 3.92 18.77 5.27
C ASP A 140 3.15 17.80 6.18
N ARG A 141 3.49 16.51 6.13
CA ARG A 141 2.98 15.50 7.07
C ARG A 141 3.24 15.87 8.54
N ASN A 142 4.14 16.81 8.78
CA ASN A 142 4.46 17.36 10.09
C ASN A 142 3.64 18.61 10.45
N ASP A 143 2.75 19.11 9.57
CA ASP A 143 1.89 20.24 9.89
C ASP A 143 0.89 19.87 10.99
N ILE A 144 1.06 20.46 12.16
CA ILE A 144 0.26 20.17 13.37
C ILE A 144 -1.23 20.45 13.13
N GLY A 145 -1.56 21.47 12.33
CA GLY A 145 -2.94 21.80 11.99
C GLY A 145 -3.61 20.69 11.20
N THR A 146 -2.93 20.20 10.16
CA THR A 146 -3.41 19.10 9.32
C THR A 146 -3.53 17.80 10.10
N ILE A 147 -2.53 17.44 10.90
CA ILE A 147 -2.57 16.25 11.78
C ILE A 147 -3.74 16.33 12.75
N SER A 148 -3.96 17.50 13.37
CA SER A 148 -5.07 17.70 14.32
C SER A 148 -6.43 17.49 13.65
N GLU A 149 -6.61 17.98 12.42
CA GLU A 149 -7.86 17.79 11.67
C GLU A 149 -8.09 16.34 11.29
N VAL A 150 -7.05 15.64 10.82
CA VAL A 150 -7.11 14.21 10.53
C VAL A 150 -7.50 13.40 11.78
N LEU A 151 -6.87 13.67 12.91
CA LEU A 151 -7.18 13.00 14.17
C LEU A 151 -8.62 13.24 14.64
N LYS A 152 -9.16 14.45 14.45
CA LYS A 152 -10.57 14.74 14.75
C LYS A 152 -11.51 13.90 13.90
N ARG A 153 -11.26 13.80 12.59
CA ARG A 153 -12.06 12.96 11.69
C ARG A 153 -11.99 11.48 12.08
N LEU A 154 -10.81 10.98 12.41
CA LEU A 154 -10.64 9.61 12.89
C LEU A 154 -11.41 9.36 14.19
N GLN A 155 -11.42 10.33 15.11
CA GLN A 155 -12.18 10.25 16.35
C GLN A 155 -13.69 10.10 16.10
N GLU A 156 -14.25 10.70 15.04
CA GLU A 156 -15.67 10.57 14.69
C GLU A 156 -16.10 9.15 14.33
N ILE A 157 -15.21 8.33 13.79
CA ILE A 157 -15.49 6.94 13.42
C ILE A 157 -15.02 5.94 14.48
N TYR A 158 -14.10 6.34 15.34
CA TYR A 158 -13.55 5.49 16.41
C TYR A 158 -14.65 4.93 17.33
N VAL A 159 -15.72 5.69 17.56
CA VAL A 159 -16.86 5.28 18.40
C VAL A 159 -17.60 4.05 17.85
N TYR A 160 -17.36 3.65 16.60
CA TYR A 160 -17.97 2.48 15.97
C TYR A 160 -17.04 1.27 15.91
N SER A 161 -15.86 1.39 16.49
CA SER A 161 -14.90 0.31 16.65
C SER A 161 -15.06 -0.40 18.00
N THR A 162 -14.31 -1.47 18.21
CA THR A 162 -14.33 -2.15 19.52
C THR A 162 -13.54 -1.37 20.56
N SER A 163 -13.86 -1.57 21.86
CA SER A 163 -13.15 -0.92 22.96
C SER A 163 -11.69 -1.35 23.13
N GLU A 164 -11.26 -2.41 22.44
CA GLU A 164 -9.92 -3.02 22.56
C GLU A 164 -8.96 -2.62 21.43
N ASN A 165 -9.34 -1.60 20.66
CA ASN A 165 -8.64 -1.17 19.42
C ASN A 165 -7.14 -0.91 19.57
N ALA A 166 -6.71 -0.36 20.69
CA ALA A 166 -5.32 0.06 20.86
C ALA A 166 -4.33 -1.11 21.01
N GLU A 167 -4.83 -2.32 21.24
CA GLU A 167 -4.02 -3.51 21.49
C GLU A 167 -3.95 -4.44 20.29
N TYR A 168 -4.76 -4.22 19.25
CA TYR A 168 -4.77 -5.07 18.07
C TYR A 168 -3.62 -4.77 17.11
N SER A 169 -2.99 -5.86 16.66
CA SER A 169 -2.02 -5.82 15.56
C SER A 169 -2.73 -5.89 14.19
N TYR A 170 -1.99 -5.61 13.16
CA TYR A 170 -2.42 -5.82 11.77
C TYR A 170 -2.97 -7.24 11.51
N LEU A 171 -2.35 -8.27 12.10
CA LEU A 171 -2.82 -9.65 11.96
C LEU A 171 -4.12 -9.92 12.72
N ASP A 172 -4.37 -9.23 13.83
CA ASP A 172 -5.64 -9.34 14.58
C ASP A 172 -6.80 -8.77 13.78
N GLU A 173 -6.61 -7.66 13.09
CA GLU A 173 -7.62 -7.10 12.20
C GLU A 173 -7.97 -8.07 11.07
N THR A 174 -6.95 -8.65 10.42
CA THR A 174 -7.13 -9.66 9.38
C THR A 174 -7.93 -10.85 9.91
N ARG A 175 -7.61 -11.32 11.12
CA ARG A 175 -8.32 -12.41 11.78
C ARG A 175 -9.78 -12.07 12.04
N LEU A 176 -10.05 -10.90 12.62
CA LEU A 176 -11.44 -10.46 12.91
C LEU A 176 -12.27 -10.33 11.62
N PHE A 177 -11.67 -9.83 10.55
CA PHE A 177 -12.34 -9.74 9.26
C PHE A 177 -12.68 -11.12 8.71
N ASN A 178 -11.74 -12.06 8.76
CA ASN A 178 -11.92 -13.44 8.32
C ASN A 178 -12.89 -14.25 9.20
N GLU A 179 -13.06 -13.87 10.46
CA GLU A 179 -14.08 -14.43 11.37
C GLU A 179 -15.48 -13.82 11.17
N GLY A 180 -15.61 -12.83 10.28
CA GLY A 180 -16.89 -12.10 10.09
C GLY A 180 -17.26 -11.20 11.26
N LYS A 181 -16.31 -10.84 12.12
CA LYS A 181 -16.49 -9.95 13.27
C LYS A 181 -16.16 -8.49 12.98
N LEU A 182 -15.70 -8.20 11.77
CA LEU A 182 -15.34 -6.89 11.30
C LEU A 182 -16.00 -6.61 9.95
N ALA A 183 -16.73 -5.52 9.84
CA ALA A 183 -17.42 -5.16 8.60
C ALA A 183 -16.50 -4.46 7.60
N ILE A 184 -15.58 -3.64 8.09
CA ILE A 184 -14.66 -2.80 7.30
C ILE A 184 -13.23 -3.03 7.79
N TYR A 185 -12.36 -3.46 6.86
CA TYR A 185 -10.94 -3.71 7.09
C TYR A 185 -10.12 -2.74 6.25
N VAL A 186 -9.52 -1.75 6.90
CA VAL A 186 -8.72 -0.72 6.23
C VAL A 186 -7.37 -1.31 5.86
N ASN A 187 -7.17 -1.52 4.57
CA ASN A 187 -5.96 -2.11 4.05
C ASN A 187 -5.81 -1.79 2.56
N GLY A 188 -4.62 -1.97 2.02
CA GLY A 188 -4.39 -1.89 0.58
C GLY A 188 -4.87 -3.13 -0.18
N VAL A 189 -4.68 -3.11 -1.49
CA VAL A 189 -5.09 -4.22 -2.38
C VAL A 189 -4.35 -5.52 -2.05
N TRP A 190 -3.16 -5.46 -1.47
CA TRP A 190 -2.40 -6.64 -1.00
C TRP A 190 -3.13 -7.48 0.05
N GLY A 191 -4.13 -6.90 0.73
CA GLY A 191 -5.00 -7.61 1.66
C GLY A 191 -5.77 -8.76 1.01
N ALA A 192 -5.95 -8.77 -0.31
CA ALA A 192 -6.66 -9.81 -1.05
C ALA A 192 -6.15 -11.22 -0.69
N SER A 193 -4.83 -11.42 -0.70
CA SER A 193 -4.20 -12.70 -0.41
C SER A 193 -4.33 -13.17 1.05
N MET A 194 -4.77 -12.29 1.96
CA MET A 194 -4.93 -12.56 3.39
C MET A 194 -6.40 -12.82 3.77
N ILE A 195 -7.32 -12.52 2.88
CA ILE A 195 -8.75 -12.67 3.11
C ILE A 195 -9.20 -14.08 2.78
N SER A 196 -9.98 -14.68 3.70
CA SER A 196 -10.54 -16.00 3.51
C SER A 196 -11.56 -16.04 2.36
N GLU A 197 -11.51 -17.09 1.53
CA GLU A 197 -12.48 -17.33 0.45
C GLU A 197 -13.94 -17.44 0.94
N ASN A 198 -14.14 -17.68 2.24
CA ASN A 198 -15.48 -17.75 2.84
C ASN A 198 -16.09 -16.37 3.11
N ILE A 199 -15.33 -15.29 2.97
CA ILE A 199 -15.80 -13.92 3.16
C ILE A 199 -16.12 -13.31 1.79
N ASN A 200 -17.35 -12.85 1.63
CA ASN A 200 -17.76 -12.07 0.45
C ASN A 200 -17.16 -10.67 0.52
N ALA A 201 -15.85 -10.60 0.32
CA ALA A 201 -15.08 -9.37 0.42
C ALA A 201 -15.08 -8.60 -0.89
N LYS A 202 -15.19 -7.29 -0.78
CA LYS A 202 -15.05 -6.33 -1.89
C LYS A 202 -14.13 -5.21 -1.46
N TYR A 203 -13.49 -4.57 -2.44
CA TYR A 203 -12.59 -3.44 -2.20
C TYR A 203 -13.24 -2.12 -2.62
N ALA A 204 -13.04 -1.09 -1.83
CA ALA A 204 -13.45 0.27 -2.14
C ALA A 204 -12.37 1.28 -1.74
N LEU A 205 -12.34 2.43 -2.43
CA LEU A 205 -11.47 3.53 -2.02
C LEU A 205 -12.02 4.21 -0.76
N LEU A 206 -11.12 4.69 0.10
CA LEU A 206 -11.49 5.53 1.23
C LEU A 206 -12.22 6.78 0.74
N PRO A 207 -13.21 7.24 1.49
CA PRO A 207 -13.97 8.42 1.12
C PRO A 207 -13.14 9.69 1.29
N THR A 208 -13.50 10.70 0.52
CA THR A 208 -12.97 12.06 0.68
C THR A 208 -14.10 13.01 1.12
N THR A 209 -13.76 14.21 1.53
CA THR A 209 -14.74 15.25 1.87
C THR A 209 -15.57 15.63 0.64
N SER A 210 -14.91 15.73 -0.51
CA SER A 210 -15.51 16.14 -1.79
C SER A 210 -16.16 15.01 -2.59
N GLY A 211 -15.94 13.74 -2.21
CA GLY A 211 -16.35 12.57 -2.98
C GLY A 211 -15.42 12.25 -4.16
N LYS A 212 -14.29 12.96 -4.29
CA LYS A 212 -13.27 12.67 -5.31
C LYS A 212 -12.59 11.34 -4.99
N LYS A 213 -12.37 10.53 -6.01
CA LYS A 213 -11.62 9.27 -5.85
C LYS A 213 -10.13 9.58 -5.77
N LEU A 214 -9.49 9.13 -4.70
CA LEU A 214 -8.06 9.19 -4.49
C LEU A 214 -7.53 7.80 -4.17
N SER A 215 -6.34 7.51 -4.65
CA SER A 215 -5.58 6.30 -4.31
C SER A 215 -4.11 6.67 -4.16
N CYS A 216 -3.42 5.97 -3.30
CA CYS A 216 -1.99 6.14 -3.09
C CYS A 216 -1.25 4.99 -3.76
N GLU A 217 -0.59 5.29 -4.89
CA GLU A 217 0.33 4.36 -5.50
C GLU A 217 1.72 4.55 -4.87
N SER A 218 2.39 3.45 -4.58
CA SER A 218 3.76 3.46 -4.10
C SER A 218 4.56 2.29 -4.65
N ALA A 219 5.87 2.45 -4.66
CA ALA A 219 6.83 1.44 -5.02
C ALA A 219 7.70 1.08 -3.80
N CYS A 220 7.05 0.75 -2.68
CA CYS A 220 7.69 0.65 -1.37
C CYS A 220 8.50 -0.62 -1.12
N PHE A 221 8.40 -1.62 -1.99
CA PHE A 221 9.22 -2.84 -1.94
C PHE A 221 10.17 -2.85 -3.11
N GLY A 222 11.46 -3.17 -2.89
CA GLY A 222 12.39 -3.11 -4.01
C GLY A 222 13.69 -3.83 -3.79
N TYR A 223 14.52 -3.76 -4.81
CA TYR A 223 15.86 -4.33 -4.84
C TYR A 223 16.90 -3.22 -4.83
N VAL A 224 17.77 -3.21 -3.82
CA VAL A 224 19.02 -2.45 -3.86
C VAL A 224 20.11 -3.39 -4.36
N LEU A 225 20.89 -2.94 -5.34
CA LEU A 225 22.05 -3.65 -5.83
C LEU A 225 23.31 -3.14 -5.14
N GLY A 226 24.15 -4.06 -4.69
CA GLY A 226 25.40 -3.71 -4.02
C GLY A 226 26.43 -3.15 -4.99
N LYS A 227 27.08 -2.05 -4.59
CA LYS A 227 28.23 -1.49 -5.30
C LYS A 227 29.47 -2.27 -4.89
N SER A 228 29.86 -3.23 -5.71
CA SER A 228 30.96 -4.14 -5.41
C SER A 228 32.32 -3.68 -5.92
N GLY A 229 32.36 -2.73 -6.84
CA GLY A 229 33.55 -2.37 -7.61
C GLY A 229 34.04 -3.46 -8.57
N ASN A 230 33.24 -4.51 -8.75
CA ASN A 230 33.49 -5.59 -9.70
C ASN A 230 32.43 -5.56 -10.81
N GLU A 231 32.83 -5.12 -11.98
CA GLU A 231 31.93 -4.91 -13.12
C GLU A 231 31.12 -6.17 -13.48
N GLN A 232 31.72 -7.36 -13.41
CA GLN A 232 31.01 -8.62 -13.73
C GLN A 232 29.91 -8.94 -12.72
N LYS A 233 30.12 -8.65 -11.43
CA LYS A 233 29.11 -8.82 -10.38
C LYS A 233 27.98 -7.80 -10.57
N GLU A 234 28.32 -6.55 -10.77
CA GLU A 234 27.35 -5.47 -10.97
C GLU A 234 26.50 -5.70 -12.21
N GLU A 235 27.09 -6.12 -13.33
CA GLU A 235 26.34 -6.52 -14.51
C GLU A 235 25.43 -7.73 -14.27
N ALA A 236 25.86 -8.70 -13.44
CA ALA A 236 25.03 -9.84 -13.09
C ALA A 236 23.80 -9.40 -12.27
N SER A 237 23.98 -8.48 -11.33
CA SER A 237 22.91 -7.89 -10.52
C SER A 237 21.94 -7.09 -11.39
N ILE A 238 22.43 -6.32 -12.35
CA ILE A 238 21.58 -5.61 -13.32
C ILE A 238 20.79 -6.62 -14.20
N ARG A 239 21.41 -7.71 -14.65
CA ARG A 239 20.66 -8.76 -15.40
C ARG A 239 19.57 -9.41 -14.57
N PHE A 240 19.83 -9.66 -13.28
CA PHE A 240 18.81 -10.13 -12.35
C PHE A 240 17.63 -9.15 -12.27
N LEU A 241 17.90 -7.86 -12.06
CA LEU A 241 16.86 -6.84 -11.99
C LEU A 241 16.05 -6.73 -13.28
N LYS A 242 16.70 -6.74 -14.44
CA LYS A 242 16.03 -6.79 -15.76
C LYS A 242 15.12 -8.02 -15.90
N TYR A 243 15.58 -9.18 -15.41
CA TYR A 243 14.78 -10.40 -15.41
C TYR A 243 13.54 -10.26 -14.52
N MET A 244 13.67 -9.74 -13.30
CA MET A 244 12.55 -9.53 -12.37
C MET A 244 11.52 -8.55 -12.94
N LEU A 245 11.94 -7.54 -13.69
CA LEU A 245 11.06 -6.57 -14.34
C LEU A 245 10.62 -6.99 -15.75
N SER A 246 11.05 -8.16 -16.24
CA SER A 246 10.62 -8.64 -17.56
C SER A 246 9.13 -8.92 -17.60
N LYS A 247 8.48 -8.72 -18.75
CA LYS A 247 7.07 -9.04 -18.96
C LYS A 247 6.72 -10.46 -18.49
N LYS A 248 7.60 -11.45 -18.75
CA LYS A 248 7.41 -12.84 -18.35
C LYS A 248 7.27 -13.00 -16.83
N VAL A 249 8.18 -12.44 -16.05
CA VAL A 249 8.14 -12.56 -14.58
C VAL A 249 6.99 -11.76 -14.01
N GLN A 250 6.78 -10.55 -14.50
CA GLN A 250 5.74 -9.65 -14.03
C GLN A 250 4.32 -10.17 -14.30
N THR A 251 4.12 -10.86 -15.44
CA THR A 251 2.83 -11.56 -15.69
C THR A 251 2.61 -12.68 -14.67
N ARG A 252 3.64 -13.45 -14.31
CA ARG A 252 3.53 -14.47 -13.27
C ARG A 252 3.28 -13.89 -11.88
N ILE A 253 3.88 -12.76 -11.54
CA ILE A 253 3.58 -12.05 -10.29
C ILE A 253 2.08 -11.74 -10.22
N LEU A 254 1.52 -11.16 -11.29
CA LEU A 254 0.09 -10.85 -11.34
C LEU A 254 -0.78 -12.11 -11.22
N GLU A 255 -0.47 -13.15 -11.99
CA GLU A 255 -1.29 -14.37 -12.07
C GLU A 255 -1.20 -15.26 -10.83
N GLU A 256 -0.02 -15.31 -10.17
CA GLU A 256 0.21 -16.21 -9.04
C GLU A 256 0.02 -15.54 -7.66
N THR A 257 0.15 -14.21 -7.59
CA THR A 257 0.11 -13.48 -6.30
C THR A 257 -0.95 -12.40 -6.22
N GLU A 258 -1.63 -12.09 -7.33
CA GLU A 258 -2.60 -10.99 -7.44
C GLU A 258 -2.01 -9.62 -7.07
N GLN A 259 -0.69 -9.51 -6.94
CA GLN A 259 -0.01 -8.24 -6.70
C GLN A 259 0.06 -7.40 -7.97
N ILE A 260 0.08 -6.09 -7.82
CA ILE A 260 0.19 -5.17 -8.95
C ILE A 260 1.63 -5.21 -9.46
N PRO A 261 1.86 -5.66 -10.71
CA PRO A 261 3.21 -5.71 -11.27
C PRO A 261 3.78 -4.31 -11.50
N ALA A 262 5.09 -4.16 -11.33
CA ALA A 262 5.76 -2.89 -11.57
C ALA A 262 6.05 -2.61 -13.05
N ASN A 263 5.90 -3.61 -13.92
CA ASN A 263 6.04 -3.42 -15.36
C ASN A 263 4.75 -2.86 -15.96
N LYS A 264 4.82 -1.60 -16.41
CA LYS A 264 3.66 -0.89 -16.97
C LYS A 264 2.96 -1.60 -18.13
N GLN A 265 3.70 -2.39 -18.92
CA GLN A 265 3.14 -3.11 -20.07
C GLN A 265 2.21 -4.24 -19.62
N VAL A 266 2.56 -4.94 -18.53
CA VAL A 266 1.71 -6.00 -17.96
C VAL A 266 0.42 -5.43 -17.39
N VAL A 267 0.51 -4.29 -16.72
CA VAL A 267 -0.68 -3.59 -16.19
C VAL A 267 -1.62 -3.21 -17.32
N LEU A 268 -1.11 -2.58 -18.39
CA LEU A 268 -1.93 -2.19 -19.54
C LEU A 268 -2.60 -3.40 -20.20
N ASP A 269 -1.85 -4.46 -20.46
CA ASP A 269 -2.38 -5.70 -21.06
C ASP A 269 -3.49 -6.36 -20.21
N SER A 270 -3.47 -6.18 -18.88
CA SER A 270 -4.48 -6.73 -17.98
C SER A 270 -5.82 -5.98 -18.02
N TYR A 271 -5.80 -4.69 -18.35
CA TYR A 271 -7.02 -3.89 -18.51
C TYR A 271 -7.73 -4.11 -19.85
N GLU A 272 -7.05 -4.68 -20.84
CA GLU A 272 -7.64 -4.98 -22.15
C GLU A 272 -8.33 -6.36 -22.22
N LYS A 273 -8.24 -7.16 -21.19
CA LYS A 273 -8.90 -8.48 -21.04
C LYS A 273 -10.13 -8.40 -20.16
#